data_68b846dee21484bae8abab8779d3c895
#
_entry.id   68b846dee21484bae8abab8779d3c895
#
_cell.length_a   1.000
_cell.length_b   1.000
_cell.length_c   1.000
_cell.angle_alpha   90.00
_cell.angle_beta   90.00
_cell.angle_gamma   90.00
#
_symmetry.space_group_name_H-M   'P 1'
#
loop_
_entity.id
_entity.type
_entity.pdbx_description
1 polymer ?
#
loop_
_entity_poly.entity_id
_entity_poly.type
_entity_poly.pdbx_seq_one_letter_code
_entity_poly.pdbx_strand_id
1 'polypeptide(L)'
;MHSVIHANEGVPCDVKFTSAASNDSFMLAPSYYNRDEIVAIDRAFINIVKFEELTDRGVVFRKGVINHIARLITYVDIKKGKQPKLITLLTNDFDMRPEVIVAIYRRRWQIESLFKQIKQNFPLRYFYGESANAIKIQIWVTLIANLLLSLLQSSLSRPWSFSGLATMVRIVMMYYLNLETFFNQPDADLKIMLAEAAESPPAEGVNQQ
;
A
#
# COMPACT_ATOMS: atom_id res chain seq x y z
N MET A 1 10.96 -1.64 9.07
CA MET A 1 10.79 -1.65 7.61
C MET A 1 10.42 -0.25 7.15
N HIS A 2 11.11 0.26 6.17
CA HIS A 2 10.87 1.55 5.52
C HIS A 2 10.56 1.30 4.05
N SER A 3 9.71 2.12 3.45
CA SER A 3 9.34 1.96 2.05
C SER A 3 9.17 3.31 1.37
N VAL A 4 9.57 3.36 0.11
CA VAL A 4 9.21 4.41 -0.84
C VAL A 4 8.12 3.85 -1.74
N ILE A 5 7.07 4.61 -1.99
CA ILE A 5 5.99 4.20 -2.91
C ILE A 5 5.91 5.16 -4.10
N HIS A 6 5.56 4.61 -5.24
CA HIS A 6 5.22 5.40 -6.41
C HIS A 6 3.82 6.01 -6.22
N ALA A 7 3.73 7.34 -6.12
CA ALA A 7 2.51 8.02 -5.69
C ALA A 7 1.32 7.89 -6.65
N ASN A 8 1.56 7.60 -7.93
CA ASN A 8 0.49 7.40 -8.91
C ASN A 8 -0.07 5.98 -8.87
N GLU A 9 0.77 4.99 -8.57
CA GLU A 9 0.42 3.57 -8.63
C GLU A 9 0.12 2.99 -7.24
N GLY A 10 0.59 3.65 -6.18
CA GLY A 10 0.47 3.14 -4.80
C GLY A 10 1.33 1.91 -4.52
N VAL A 11 2.29 1.61 -5.41
CA VAL A 11 3.14 0.42 -5.35
C VAL A 11 4.47 0.77 -4.67
N PRO A 12 4.99 -0.09 -3.76
CA PRO A 12 6.33 0.06 -3.22
C PRO A 12 7.40 -0.09 -4.31
N CYS A 13 8.26 0.91 -4.46
CA CYS A 13 9.38 0.88 -5.40
C CYS A 13 10.73 0.67 -4.71
N ASP A 14 10.84 0.99 -3.42
CA ASP A 14 12.01 0.68 -2.61
C ASP A 14 11.58 0.25 -1.19
N VAL A 15 12.19 -0.82 -0.68
CA VAL A 15 11.91 -1.36 0.66
C VAL A 15 13.21 -1.68 1.36
N LYS A 16 13.44 -1.05 2.52
CA LYS A 16 14.63 -1.28 3.36
C LYS A 16 14.25 -1.82 4.74
N PHE A 17 15.07 -2.75 5.20
CA PHE A 17 14.92 -3.38 6.51
C PHE A 17 16.01 -2.88 7.44
N THR A 18 15.61 -2.31 8.57
CA THR A 18 16.51 -1.80 9.61
C THR A 18 16.01 -2.23 10.98
N SER A 19 16.86 -2.12 11.97
CA SER A 19 16.44 -2.26 13.37
C SER A 19 15.44 -1.15 13.75
N ALA A 20 14.59 -1.40 14.73
CA ALA A 20 13.61 -0.42 15.21
C ALA A 20 14.24 0.87 15.77
N ALA A 21 15.51 0.79 16.15
CA ALA A 21 16.28 1.93 16.70
C ALA A 21 16.90 2.82 15.60
N SER A 22 16.82 2.44 14.33
CA SER A 22 17.41 3.24 13.24
C SER A 22 16.59 4.47 12.93
N ASN A 23 17.24 5.61 12.76
CA ASN A 23 16.59 6.84 12.33
C ASN A 23 16.11 6.72 10.87
N ASP A 24 14.89 7.18 10.58
CA ASP A 24 14.27 7.09 9.25
C ASP A 24 14.98 7.94 8.19
N SER A 25 15.78 8.92 8.59
CA SER A 25 16.49 9.82 7.67
C SER A 25 17.45 9.12 6.70
N PHE A 26 17.89 7.87 6.99
CA PHE A 26 18.77 7.11 6.09
C PHE A 26 18.10 6.75 4.76
N MET A 27 16.75 6.67 4.72
CA MET A 27 15.99 6.41 3.50
C MET A 27 16.08 7.55 2.49
N LEU A 28 16.29 8.76 2.97
CA LEU A 28 16.48 9.92 2.12
C LEU A 28 17.92 9.91 1.61
N ALA A 29 18.19 9.12 0.57
CA ALA A 29 19.47 9.08 -0.11
C ALA A 29 19.37 9.85 -1.43
N PRO A 30 19.93 11.05 -1.53
CA PRO A 30 19.82 11.90 -2.72
C PRO A 30 20.26 11.23 -4.02
N SER A 31 21.20 10.28 -3.93
CA SER A 31 21.69 9.51 -5.08
C SER A 31 20.65 8.64 -5.78
N TYR A 32 19.53 8.35 -5.13
CA TYR A 32 18.47 7.51 -5.70
C TYR A 32 17.44 8.29 -6.52
N TYR A 33 17.45 9.60 -6.44
CA TYR A 33 16.46 10.44 -7.10
C TYR A 33 17.06 11.12 -8.33
N ASN A 34 16.27 11.17 -9.39
CA ASN A 34 16.65 11.84 -10.63
C ASN A 34 16.23 13.31 -10.58
N ARG A 35 16.82 14.11 -11.49
CA ARG A 35 16.39 15.47 -11.69
C ARG A 35 14.90 15.51 -12.03
N ASP A 36 14.20 16.53 -11.54
CA ASP A 36 12.76 16.77 -11.74
C ASP A 36 11.81 15.76 -11.08
N GLU A 37 12.33 14.76 -10.34
CA GLU A 37 11.49 13.92 -9.49
C GLU A 37 10.98 14.71 -8.28
N ILE A 38 9.72 14.44 -7.88
CA ILE A 38 9.08 15.06 -6.73
C ILE A 38 9.02 14.07 -5.58
N VAL A 39 9.70 14.38 -4.48
CA VAL A 39 9.73 13.53 -3.29
C VAL A 39 8.90 14.16 -2.17
N ALA A 40 7.85 13.45 -1.73
CA ALA A 40 7.04 13.85 -0.59
C ALA A 40 7.43 13.05 0.64
N ILE A 41 7.89 13.72 1.68
CA ILE A 41 8.44 13.09 2.89
C ILE A 41 7.73 13.56 4.15
N ASP A 42 7.79 12.77 5.22
CA ASP A 42 7.30 13.13 6.54
C ASP A 42 8.39 13.80 7.40
N ARG A 43 7.97 14.31 8.54
CA ARG A 43 8.86 15.00 9.52
C ARG A 43 10.01 14.13 10.01
N ALA A 44 9.79 12.82 10.15
CA ALA A 44 10.80 11.88 10.61
C ALA A 44 12.04 11.82 9.70
N PHE A 45 11.91 12.24 8.44
CA PHE A 45 12.99 12.23 7.45
C PHE A 45 13.74 13.55 7.34
N ILE A 46 13.52 14.50 8.24
CA ILE A 46 14.20 15.81 8.18
C ILE A 46 15.69 15.62 8.39
N ASN A 47 16.47 15.94 7.35
CA ASN A 47 17.91 16.03 7.39
C ASN A 47 18.35 17.17 6.47
N ILE A 48 18.84 18.25 7.06
CA ILE A 48 19.14 19.49 6.35
C ILE A 48 20.21 19.29 5.28
N VAL A 49 21.28 18.57 5.59
CA VAL A 49 22.38 18.31 4.66
C VAL A 49 21.88 17.54 3.41
N LYS A 50 21.04 16.54 3.62
CA LYS A 50 20.44 15.79 2.50
C LYS A 50 19.46 16.62 1.68
N PHE A 51 18.83 17.60 2.28
CA PHE A 51 17.94 18.51 1.54
C PHE A 51 18.72 19.47 0.65
N GLU A 52 19.86 19.95 1.12
CA GLU A 52 20.79 20.76 0.32
C GLU A 52 21.26 19.94 -0.89
N GLU A 53 21.73 18.73 -0.66
CA GLU A 53 22.17 17.81 -1.73
C GLU A 53 21.06 17.48 -2.75
N LEU A 54 19.81 17.28 -2.30
CA LEU A 54 18.67 17.11 -3.18
C LEU A 54 18.39 18.35 -4.04
N THR A 55 18.49 19.53 -3.45
CA THR A 55 18.29 20.80 -4.16
C THR A 55 19.36 21.00 -5.22
N ASP A 56 20.62 20.77 -4.90
CA ASP A 56 21.74 20.89 -5.84
C ASP A 56 21.61 19.91 -7.01
N ARG A 57 20.98 18.77 -6.80
CA ARG A 57 20.67 17.79 -7.84
C ARG A 57 19.39 18.11 -8.63
N GLY A 58 18.67 19.16 -8.31
CA GLY A 58 17.42 19.55 -8.96
C GLY A 58 16.23 18.66 -8.56
N VAL A 59 16.32 17.95 -7.43
CA VAL A 59 15.20 17.16 -6.87
C VAL A 59 14.31 18.05 -6.04
N VAL A 60 13.01 18.05 -6.29
CA VAL A 60 12.03 18.81 -5.54
C VAL A 60 11.66 18.08 -4.24
N PHE A 61 11.87 18.71 -3.10
CA PHE A 61 11.54 18.14 -1.79
C PHE A 61 10.62 19.05 -0.96
N ARG A 62 10.15 18.52 0.16
CA ARG A 62 9.24 19.24 1.06
C ARG A 62 9.54 18.98 2.52
N LYS A 63 10.01 20.04 3.20
CA LYS A 63 10.12 20.33 4.64
C LYS A 63 11.53 20.28 5.28
N GLY A 64 11.90 21.37 5.98
CA GLY A 64 13.09 21.52 6.86
C GLY A 64 13.47 23.00 7.04
N VAL A 65 14.32 23.33 8.02
CA VAL A 65 14.99 24.62 8.13
C VAL A 65 16.30 24.51 7.35
N ILE A 66 16.53 25.39 6.37
CA ILE A 66 17.62 25.27 5.40
C ILE A 66 18.27 26.65 5.24
N ASN A 67 19.57 26.68 4.94
CA ASN A 67 20.29 27.90 4.53
C ASN A 67 19.92 28.32 3.08
N HIS A 68 19.05 27.59 2.41
CA HIS A 68 18.51 27.93 1.10
C HIS A 68 17.13 28.57 1.23
N ILE A 69 16.74 29.35 0.21
CA ILE A 69 15.42 29.93 0.13
C ILE A 69 14.41 28.78 -0.08
N ALA A 70 13.40 28.72 0.77
CA ALA A 70 12.34 27.73 0.69
C ALA A 70 10.96 28.41 0.77
N ARG A 71 9.99 27.83 0.08
CA ARG A 71 8.61 28.30 0.04
C ARG A 71 7.77 27.59 1.09
N LEU A 72 7.05 28.36 1.91
CA LEU A 72 6.08 27.85 2.87
C LEU A 72 4.66 27.94 2.27
N ILE A 73 3.94 26.83 2.36
CA ILE A 73 2.53 26.76 1.95
C ILE A 73 1.73 26.30 3.15
N THR A 74 0.81 27.15 3.59
CA THR A 74 -0.06 26.85 4.72
C THR A 74 -1.49 26.68 4.23
N TYR A 75 -2.15 25.58 4.64
CA TYR A 75 -3.54 25.31 4.31
C TYR A 75 -4.29 24.72 5.50
N VAL A 76 -5.61 24.85 5.47
CA VAL A 76 -6.50 24.23 6.47
C VAL A 76 -6.91 22.85 6.00
N ASP A 77 -6.59 21.81 6.77
CA ASP A 77 -7.04 20.45 6.52
C ASP A 77 -8.34 20.20 7.30
N ILE A 78 -9.43 20.05 6.57
CA ILE A 78 -10.77 19.81 7.12
C ILE A 78 -11.11 18.34 6.89
N LYS A 79 -11.13 17.55 7.96
CA LYS A 79 -11.58 16.15 7.93
C LYS A 79 -12.96 16.02 8.57
N LYS A 80 -13.83 15.24 7.95
CA LYS A 80 -15.19 14.99 8.47
C LYS A 80 -15.14 14.51 9.93
N GLY A 81 -15.83 15.20 10.82
CA GLY A 81 -15.90 14.88 12.25
C GLY A 81 -14.65 15.24 13.07
N LYS A 82 -13.72 16.03 12.52
CA LYS A 82 -12.54 16.54 13.25
C LYS A 82 -12.46 18.06 13.18
N GLN A 83 -11.81 18.65 14.17
CA GLN A 83 -11.51 20.08 14.16
C GLN A 83 -10.57 20.41 12.97
N PRO A 84 -10.78 21.56 12.32
CA PRO A 84 -9.89 22.06 11.27
C PRO A 84 -8.45 22.15 11.78
N LYS A 85 -7.48 21.65 11.00
CA LYS A 85 -6.08 21.67 11.35
C LYS A 85 -5.28 22.49 10.36
N LEU A 86 -4.50 23.45 10.85
CA LEU A 86 -3.56 24.19 10.03
C LEU A 86 -2.33 23.32 9.75
N ILE A 87 -2.01 23.13 8.48
CA ILE A 87 -0.84 22.37 8.02
C ILE A 87 0.03 23.29 7.19
N THR A 88 1.32 23.33 7.54
CA THR A 88 2.32 24.07 6.79
C THR A 88 3.28 23.10 6.11
N LEU A 89 3.45 23.27 4.81
CA LEU A 89 4.37 22.54 3.95
C LEU A 89 5.55 23.43 3.60
N LEU A 90 6.73 22.83 3.52
CA LEU A 90 7.95 23.45 3.03
C LEU A 90 8.32 22.82 1.69
N THR A 91 8.71 23.59 0.70
CA THR A 91 9.13 23.12 -0.62
C THR A 91 10.23 24.01 -1.20
N ASN A 92 11.07 23.44 -2.07
CA ASN A 92 12.02 24.18 -2.90
C ASN A 92 11.45 24.49 -4.30
N ASP A 93 10.20 24.13 -4.57
CA ASP A 93 9.50 24.46 -5.80
C ASP A 93 8.75 25.80 -5.62
N PHE A 94 9.14 26.81 -6.40
CA PHE A 94 8.58 28.15 -6.36
C PHE A 94 7.52 28.38 -7.45
N ASP A 95 7.51 27.56 -8.49
CA ASP A 95 6.68 27.74 -9.68
C ASP A 95 5.34 27.00 -9.58
N MET A 96 5.34 25.82 -8.96
CA MET A 96 4.15 25.00 -8.84
C MET A 96 3.06 25.66 -8.01
N ARG A 97 1.81 25.57 -8.44
CA ARG A 97 0.66 26.11 -7.70
C ARG A 97 0.49 25.42 -6.34
N PRO A 98 0.14 26.18 -5.28
CA PRO A 98 -0.02 25.65 -3.92
C PRO A 98 -0.96 24.46 -3.82
N GLU A 99 -2.07 24.47 -4.58
CA GLU A 99 -3.08 23.40 -4.57
C GLU A 99 -2.51 22.08 -5.07
N VAL A 100 -1.67 22.12 -6.12
CA VAL A 100 -0.99 20.95 -6.67
C VAL A 100 -0.01 20.38 -5.64
N ILE A 101 0.72 21.26 -4.98
CA ILE A 101 1.64 20.91 -3.91
C ILE A 101 0.93 20.21 -2.75
N VAL A 102 -0.22 20.73 -2.32
CA VAL A 102 -1.04 20.11 -1.28
C VAL A 102 -1.57 18.74 -1.74
N ALA A 103 -2.02 18.63 -2.99
CA ALA A 103 -2.52 17.37 -3.56
C ALA A 103 -1.45 16.28 -3.58
N ILE A 104 -0.22 16.62 -3.99
CA ILE A 104 0.89 15.67 -3.98
C ILE A 104 1.23 15.25 -2.53
N TYR A 105 1.28 16.20 -1.59
CA TYR A 105 1.53 15.86 -0.20
C TYR A 105 0.46 14.94 0.41
N ARG A 106 -0.80 15.11 0.04
CA ARG A 106 -1.89 14.24 0.48
C ARG A 106 -1.72 12.80 0.02
N ARG A 107 -1.12 12.57 -1.15
CA ARG A 107 -0.80 11.21 -1.64
C ARG A 107 0.19 10.45 -0.75
N ARG A 108 0.99 11.14 0.06
CA ARG A 108 1.86 10.52 1.06
C ARG A 108 1.10 9.54 1.98
N TRP A 109 -0.18 9.79 2.25
CA TRP A 109 -1.02 8.91 3.07
C TRP A 109 -1.27 7.53 2.45
N GLN A 110 -0.96 7.33 1.20
CA GLN A 110 -1.08 6.02 0.55
C GLN A 110 -0.17 4.98 1.21
N ILE A 111 1.00 5.37 1.69
CA ILE A 111 1.91 4.45 2.39
C ILE A 111 1.31 3.98 3.72
N GLU A 112 0.63 4.86 4.45
CA GLU A 112 -0.05 4.49 5.70
C GLU A 112 -1.23 3.55 5.43
N SER A 113 -1.97 3.80 4.34
CA SER A 113 -3.06 2.94 3.89
C SER A 113 -2.55 1.56 3.48
N LEU A 114 -1.43 1.48 2.75
CA LEU A 114 -0.77 0.23 2.39
C LEU A 114 -0.36 -0.57 3.62
N PHE A 115 0.34 0.05 4.58
CA PHE A 115 0.72 -0.66 5.81
C PHE A 115 -0.47 -1.09 6.65
N LYS A 116 -1.53 -0.29 6.69
CA LYS A 116 -2.78 -0.68 7.35
C LYS A 116 -3.39 -1.90 6.68
N GLN A 117 -3.50 -1.90 5.36
CA GLN A 117 -4.02 -3.02 4.56
C GLN A 117 -3.21 -4.29 4.79
N ILE A 118 -1.88 -4.20 4.76
CA ILE A 118 -0.99 -5.32 5.03
C ILE A 118 -1.19 -5.87 6.45
N LYS A 119 -1.19 -5.01 7.46
CA LYS A 119 -1.38 -5.43 8.86
C LYS A 119 -2.75 -6.06 9.13
N GLN A 120 -3.78 -5.64 8.41
CA GLN A 120 -5.13 -6.17 8.57
C GLN A 120 -5.32 -7.52 7.89
N ASN A 121 -4.69 -7.74 6.74
CA ASN A 121 -4.98 -8.90 5.91
C ASN A 121 -3.89 -9.98 5.93
N PHE A 122 -2.71 -9.71 6.48
CA PHE A 122 -1.61 -10.67 6.52
C PHE A 122 -1.08 -10.86 7.95
N PRO A 123 -0.68 -12.11 8.32
CA PRO A 123 -0.27 -12.45 9.68
C PRO A 123 1.16 -12.01 9.99
N LEU A 124 1.46 -10.71 9.92
CA LEU A 124 2.78 -10.16 10.27
C LEU A 124 3.00 -10.02 11.79
N ARG A 125 2.08 -10.50 12.62
CA ARG A 125 2.26 -10.55 14.08
C ARG A 125 3.16 -11.70 14.53
N TYR A 126 3.27 -12.73 13.70
CA TYR A 126 4.06 -13.93 13.95
C TYR A 126 4.99 -14.17 12.76
N PHE A 127 6.25 -14.44 13.06
CA PHE A 127 7.23 -14.83 12.05
C PHE A 127 7.47 -16.33 12.18
N TYR A 128 7.39 -17.04 11.05
CA TYR A 128 7.59 -18.51 11.02
C TYR A 128 9.05 -18.89 11.23
N GLY A 129 10.00 -17.95 11.03
CA GLY A 129 11.41 -18.15 11.26
C GLY A 129 12.01 -17.00 12.07
N GLU A 130 12.98 -17.31 12.93
CA GLU A 130 13.62 -16.35 13.84
C GLU A 130 14.81 -15.64 13.19
N SER A 131 15.36 -16.16 12.09
CA SER A 131 16.49 -15.54 11.42
C SER A 131 16.07 -14.24 10.72
N ALA A 132 16.99 -13.28 10.67
CA ALA A 132 16.76 -12.02 9.94
C ALA A 132 16.37 -12.24 8.47
N ASN A 133 16.91 -13.29 7.83
CA ASN A 133 16.58 -13.63 6.45
C ASN A 133 15.13 -14.17 6.34
N ALA A 134 14.73 -15.06 7.24
CA ALA A 134 13.36 -15.61 7.26
C ALA A 134 12.31 -14.49 7.44
N ILE A 135 12.57 -13.56 8.34
CA ILE A 135 11.71 -12.38 8.56
C ILE A 135 11.60 -11.53 7.27
N LYS A 136 12.72 -11.24 6.60
CA LYS A 136 12.73 -10.51 5.33
C LYS A 136 11.94 -11.23 4.24
N ILE A 137 12.13 -12.53 4.09
CA ILE A 137 11.40 -13.35 3.11
C ILE A 137 9.90 -13.26 3.38
N GLN A 138 9.45 -13.44 4.62
CA GLN A 138 8.03 -13.36 4.96
C GLN A 138 7.43 -11.99 4.62
N ILE A 139 8.15 -10.89 4.87
CA ILE A 139 7.70 -9.55 4.51
C ILE A 139 7.62 -9.40 2.98
N TRP A 140 8.64 -9.85 2.22
CA TRP A 140 8.61 -9.79 0.76
C TRP A 140 7.46 -10.59 0.16
N VAL A 141 7.23 -11.82 0.64
CA VAL A 141 6.08 -12.64 0.22
C VAL A 141 4.77 -11.93 0.50
N THR A 142 4.65 -11.28 1.65
CA THR A 142 3.46 -10.48 2.00
C THR A 142 3.24 -9.31 1.03
N LEU A 143 4.29 -8.58 0.68
CA LEU A 143 4.20 -7.46 -0.26
C LEU A 143 3.81 -7.95 -1.66
N ILE A 144 4.38 -9.05 -2.12
CA ILE A 144 4.04 -9.68 -3.41
C ILE A 144 2.57 -10.14 -3.39
N ALA A 145 2.13 -10.84 -2.35
CA ALA A 145 0.74 -11.28 -2.21
C ALA A 145 -0.25 -10.10 -2.19
N ASN A 146 0.11 -9.02 -1.48
CA ASN A 146 -0.69 -7.79 -1.48
C ASN A 146 -0.81 -7.18 -2.88
N LEU A 147 0.29 -7.14 -3.64
CA LEU A 147 0.30 -6.62 -5.01
C LEU A 147 -0.56 -7.49 -5.94
N LEU A 148 -0.40 -8.81 -5.89
CA LEU A 148 -1.19 -9.75 -6.70
C LEU A 148 -2.69 -9.64 -6.40
N LEU A 149 -3.07 -9.53 -5.13
CA LEU A 149 -4.46 -9.32 -4.73
C LEU A 149 -5.01 -7.96 -5.22
N SER A 150 -4.18 -6.91 -5.22
CA SER A 150 -4.58 -5.60 -5.75
C SER A 150 -4.78 -5.65 -7.27
N LEU A 151 -3.93 -6.37 -7.99
CA LEU A 151 -4.09 -6.59 -9.44
C LEU A 151 -5.34 -7.41 -9.72
N LEU A 152 -5.57 -8.50 -9.01
CA LEU A 152 -6.79 -9.28 -9.13
C LEU A 152 -8.02 -8.41 -8.84
N GLN A 153 -8.03 -7.63 -7.76
CA GLN A 153 -9.13 -6.73 -7.43
C GLN A 153 -9.43 -5.74 -8.57
N SER A 154 -8.40 -5.21 -9.23
CA SER A 154 -8.57 -4.26 -10.33
C SER A 154 -9.07 -4.90 -11.63
N SER A 155 -8.84 -6.20 -11.83
CA SER A 155 -9.32 -6.93 -13.02
C SER A 155 -10.77 -7.40 -12.90
N LEU A 156 -11.32 -7.44 -11.67
CA LEU A 156 -12.67 -7.91 -11.43
C LEU A 156 -13.72 -6.85 -11.80
N SER A 157 -14.76 -7.25 -12.48
CA SER A 157 -15.92 -6.39 -12.79
C SER A 157 -16.83 -6.16 -11.58
N ARG A 158 -16.89 -7.11 -10.64
CA ARG A 158 -17.65 -7.00 -9.40
C ARG A 158 -16.82 -6.26 -8.34
N PRO A 159 -17.39 -5.26 -7.63
CA PRO A 159 -16.69 -4.54 -6.58
C PRO A 159 -16.50 -5.41 -5.33
N TRP A 160 -15.29 -5.88 -5.11
CA TRP A 160 -14.87 -6.56 -3.90
C TRP A 160 -14.12 -5.61 -2.96
N SER A 161 -14.36 -5.72 -1.65
CA SER A 161 -13.43 -5.14 -0.69
C SER A 161 -12.13 -5.95 -0.67
N PHE A 162 -10.99 -5.29 -0.47
CA PHE A 162 -9.69 -5.98 -0.43
C PHE A 162 -9.67 -7.10 0.62
N SER A 163 -10.20 -6.85 1.82
CA SER A 163 -10.23 -7.85 2.90
C SER A 163 -11.14 -9.03 2.57
N GLY A 164 -12.30 -8.77 1.92
CA GLY A 164 -13.19 -9.83 1.46
C GLY A 164 -12.52 -10.71 0.41
N LEU A 165 -11.87 -10.09 -0.58
CA LEU A 165 -11.12 -10.79 -1.61
C LEU A 165 -9.97 -11.62 -1.02
N ALA A 166 -9.17 -11.04 -0.13
CA ALA A 166 -8.07 -11.73 0.54
C ALA A 166 -8.55 -12.96 1.35
N THR A 167 -9.71 -12.87 1.99
CA THR A 167 -10.31 -14.00 2.71
C THR A 167 -10.78 -15.09 1.77
N MET A 168 -11.49 -14.71 0.70
CA MET A 168 -12.00 -15.68 -0.28
C MET A 168 -10.89 -16.38 -1.03
N VAL A 169 -9.86 -15.67 -1.46
CA VAL A 169 -8.68 -16.26 -2.13
C VAL A 169 -8.05 -17.35 -1.27
N ARG A 170 -7.91 -17.15 0.05
CA ARG A 170 -7.38 -18.18 0.96
C ARG A 170 -8.21 -19.47 0.96
N ILE A 171 -9.53 -19.34 0.79
CA ILE A 171 -10.44 -20.49 0.78
C ILE A 171 -10.36 -21.20 -0.57
N VAL A 172 -10.45 -20.46 -1.69
CA VAL A 172 -10.61 -21.05 -3.02
C VAL A 172 -9.30 -21.48 -3.67
N MET A 173 -8.13 -20.95 -3.25
CA MET A 173 -6.83 -21.36 -3.82
C MET A 173 -6.55 -22.87 -3.72
N MET A 174 -7.23 -23.58 -2.82
CA MET A 174 -7.08 -25.02 -2.65
C MET A 174 -7.87 -25.83 -3.70
N TYR A 175 -8.74 -25.17 -4.51
CA TYR A 175 -9.70 -25.85 -5.37
C TYR A 175 -9.45 -25.73 -6.88
N TYR A 176 -8.28 -25.24 -7.32
CA TYR A 176 -7.93 -25.09 -8.74
C TYR A 176 -8.99 -24.35 -9.59
N LEU A 177 -9.69 -23.38 -9.02
CA LEU A 177 -10.72 -22.61 -9.69
C LEU A 177 -10.11 -21.49 -10.55
N ASN A 178 -10.80 -21.13 -11.64
CA ASN A 178 -10.53 -19.89 -12.33
C ASN A 178 -10.98 -18.73 -11.46
N LEU A 179 -10.03 -18.05 -10.83
CA LEU A 179 -10.30 -16.99 -9.85
C LEU A 179 -11.09 -15.84 -10.46
N GLU A 180 -10.79 -15.45 -11.69
CA GLU A 180 -11.48 -14.34 -12.36
C GLU A 180 -12.96 -14.65 -12.58
N THR A 181 -13.29 -15.83 -13.11
CA THR A 181 -14.66 -16.27 -13.31
C THR A 181 -15.40 -16.40 -11.99
N PHE A 182 -14.80 -17.06 -11.01
CA PHE A 182 -15.39 -17.24 -9.68
C PHE A 182 -15.72 -15.91 -9.00
N PHE A 183 -14.79 -14.94 -9.01
CA PHE A 183 -15.01 -13.67 -8.32
C PHE A 183 -15.95 -12.71 -9.06
N ASN A 184 -16.09 -12.84 -10.36
CA ASN A 184 -17.06 -12.07 -11.13
C ASN A 184 -18.49 -12.66 -11.04
N GLN A 185 -18.59 -14.00 -10.94
CA GLN A 185 -19.87 -14.73 -10.88
C GLN A 185 -19.86 -15.82 -9.80
N PRO A 186 -19.76 -15.45 -8.51
CA PRO A 186 -19.60 -16.43 -7.42
C PRO A 186 -20.79 -17.39 -7.25
N ASP A 187 -21.96 -17.01 -7.79
CA ASP A 187 -23.18 -17.82 -7.70
C ASP A 187 -23.33 -18.80 -8.90
N ALA A 188 -22.46 -18.71 -9.90
CA ALA A 188 -22.58 -19.56 -11.10
C ALA A 188 -22.30 -21.02 -10.76
N ASP A 189 -21.20 -21.29 -10.06
CA ASP A 189 -20.83 -22.65 -9.65
C ASP A 189 -21.82 -23.24 -8.64
N LEU A 190 -22.32 -22.40 -7.71
CA LEU A 190 -23.36 -22.82 -6.76
C LEU A 190 -24.64 -23.20 -7.47
N LYS A 191 -25.07 -22.47 -8.50
CA LYS A 191 -26.25 -22.79 -9.29
C LYS A 191 -26.08 -24.10 -10.05
N ILE A 192 -24.90 -24.38 -10.61
CA ILE A 192 -24.57 -25.64 -11.27
C ILE A 192 -24.65 -26.79 -10.26
N MET A 193 -23.98 -26.65 -9.11
CA MET A 193 -24.02 -27.68 -8.06
C MET A 193 -25.44 -27.94 -7.54
N LEU A 194 -26.25 -26.90 -7.37
CA LEU A 194 -27.64 -27.05 -6.95
C LEU A 194 -28.51 -27.72 -8.04
N ALA A 195 -28.26 -27.43 -9.30
CA ALA A 195 -28.95 -28.09 -10.42
C ALA A 195 -28.56 -29.57 -10.49
N GLU A 196 -27.27 -29.90 -10.39
CA GLU A 196 -26.77 -31.28 -10.35
C GLU A 196 -27.33 -32.08 -9.14
N ALA A 197 -27.40 -31.43 -7.97
CA ALA A 197 -27.98 -32.02 -6.76
C ALA A 197 -29.49 -32.27 -6.89
N ALA A 198 -30.20 -31.41 -7.63
CA ALA A 198 -31.65 -31.57 -7.89
C ALA A 198 -31.96 -32.67 -8.92
N GLU A 199 -31.02 -32.92 -9.85
CA GLU A 199 -31.14 -33.99 -10.86
C GLU A 199 -30.68 -35.35 -10.32
N SER A 200 -29.96 -35.40 -9.20
CA SER A 200 -29.56 -36.68 -8.59
C SER A 200 -30.76 -37.38 -7.96
N PRO A 201 -31.06 -38.63 -8.31
CA PRO A 201 -32.18 -39.36 -7.70
C PRO A 201 -31.93 -39.53 -6.20
N PRO A 202 -32.98 -39.48 -5.37
CA PRO A 202 -32.87 -39.69 -3.93
C PRO A 202 -32.16 -41.01 -3.67
N ALA A 203 -31.12 -41.01 -2.84
CA ALA A 203 -30.41 -42.21 -2.46
C ALA A 203 -31.44 -43.23 -1.93
N GLU A 204 -31.56 -44.35 -2.65
CA GLU A 204 -32.43 -45.46 -2.23
C GLU A 204 -32.05 -45.85 -0.80
N GLY A 205 -33.02 -45.77 0.09
CA GLY A 205 -32.85 -46.08 1.48
C GLY A 205 -32.30 -47.48 1.64
N VAL A 206 -31.16 -47.63 2.25
CA VAL A 206 -30.64 -48.89 2.73
C VAL A 206 -31.63 -49.39 3.80
N ASN A 207 -32.56 -50.25 3.40
CA ASN A 207 -33.37 -51.00 4.31
C ASN A 207 -32.46 -51.92 5.15
N GLN A 208 -32.25 -51.55 6.41
CA GLN A 208 -31.69 -52.45 7.41
C GLN A 208 -32.75 -53.51 7.72
N GLN A 209 -32.49 -54.74 7.32
CA GLN A 209 -33.05 -55.93 7.89
C GLN A 209 -32.17 -56.40 9.08
#